data_ddd0686d724eeb167ed6ffd009cc69d9
#
_entry.id   ddd0686d724eeb167ed6ffd009cc69d9
#
_cell.length_a   1.000
_cell.length_b   1.000
_cell.length_c   1.000
_cell.angle_alpha   90.00
_cell.angle_beta   90.00
_cell.angle_gamma   90.00
#
_symmetry.space_group_name_H-M   'P 1'
#
loop_
_entity.id
_entity.type
_entity.pdbx_description
1 polymer ?
#
loop_
_entity_poly.entity_id
_entity_poly.type
_entity_poly.pdbx_seq_one_letter_code
_entity_poly.pdbx_strand_id
1 'polypeptide(L)'
;SPAAMVAAELMRSKRVQIFHDHILIKEPGTSKPTPWHQDGPYYFVDGVQNVSFWSPLDHVKEASLRCVAGSHKWVKPVLPTRWLAEDSFYPDEHDYLPVPDPDVEGMEIREWEMAPGDAVAFNFGILHGARGNKTTKRRRAFSLRLIGDDARYVERPGPTSPPFPGHNMK
;
A
#
# COMPACT_ATOMS: atom_id res chain seq x y z
N SER A 1 20.47 5.97 -4.71
CA SER A 1 20.37 4.50 -4.80
C SER A 1 19.65 4.10 -6.10
N PRO A 2 19.80 2.87 -6.61
CA PRO A 2 19.06 2.42 -7.79
C PRO A 2 17.55 2.58 -7.65
N ALA A 3 16.98 2.25 -6.49
CA ALA A 3 15.55 2.42 -6.23
C ALA A 3 15.08 3.88 -6.38
N ALA A 4 15.88 4.85 -5.91
CA ALA A 4 15.54 6.27 -6.07
C ALA A 4 15.57 6.72 -7.54
N MET A 5 16.49 6.18 -8.34
CA MET A 5 16.55 6.49 -9.78
C MET A 5 15.33 5.94 -10.51
N VAL A 6 14.99 4.69 -10.27
CA VAL A 6 13.78 4.07 -10.85
C VAL A 6 12.51 4.81 -10.40
N ALA A 7 12.42 5.21 -9.12
CA ALA A 7 11.31 5.99 -8.61
C ALA A 7 11.19 7.36 -9.31
N ALA A 8 12.29 8.07 -9.51
CA ALA A 8 12.31 9.35 -10.21
C ALA A 8 11.77 9.22 -11.63
N GLU A 9 12.18 8.17 -12.35
CA GLU A 9 11.68 7.89 -13.71
C GLU A 9 10.18 7.56 -13.72
N LEU A 10 9.75 6.65 -12.86
CA LEU A 10 8.34 6.24 -12.77
C LEU A 10 7.42 7.42 -12.43
N MET A 11 7.84 8.25 -11.49
CA MET A 11 7.09 9.43 -11.05
C MET A 11 7.27 10.65 -11.98
N ARG A 12 8.25 10.62 -12.90
CA ARG A 12 8.69 11.80 -13.67
C ARG A 12 9.01 12.98 -12.76
N SER A 13 9.71 12.72 -11.67
CA SER A 13 10.05 13.69 -10.64
C SER A 13 11.55 13.99 -10.63
N LYS A 14 11.92 15.24 -10.37
CA LYS A 14 13.34 15.65 -10.26
C LYS A 14 13.93 15.30 -8.89
N ARG A 15 13.10 15.28 -7.86
CA ARG A 15 13.48 14.93 -6.48
C ARG A 15 12.69 13.73 -6.02
N VAL A 16 13.32 12.90 -5.22
CA VAL A 16 12.70 11.72 -4.61
C VAL A 16 13.04 11.73 -3.13
N GLN A 17 12.02 11.64 -2.31
CA GLN A 17 12.14 11.56 -0.87
C GLN A 17 11.55 10.26 -0.35
N ILE A 18 12.24 9.61 0.58
CA ILE A 18 11.68 8.50 1.35
C ILE A 18 10.58 9.08 2.24
N PHE A 19 9.38 8.53 2.10
CA PHE A 19 8.25 8.89 2.94
C PHE A 19 8.13 7.92 4.12
N HIS A 20 8.14 6.63 3.84
CA HIS A 20 7.87 5.60 4.84
C HIS A 20 8.34 4.23 4.36
N ASP A 21 8.71 3.36 5.30
CA ASP A 21 9.06 1.98 5.01
C ASP A 21 8.46 1.00 6.03
N HIS A 22 8.31 -0.26 5.61
CA HIS A 22 7.81 -1.35 6.45
C HIS A 22 8.51 -2.67 6.15
N ILE A 23 8.76 -3.45 7.19
CA ILE A 23 8.99 -4.88 7.09
C ILE A 23 7.68 -5.61 7.38
N LEU A 24 7.21 -6.38 6.41
CA LEU A 24 5.94 -7.08 6.46
C LEU A 24 6.19 -8.58 6.61
N ILE A 25 5.80 -9.14 7.75
CA ILE A 25 6.02 -10.55 8.07
C ILE A 25 4.69 -11.29 8.14
N LYS A 26 4.60 -12.43 7.47
CA LYS A 26 3.51 -13.40 7.65
C LYS A 26 4.10 -14.73 8.08
N GLU A 27 3.77 -15.14 9.29
CA GLU A 27 4.23 -16.42 9.83
C GLU A 27 3.61 -17.61 9.09
N PRO A 28 4.25 -18.79 9.13
CA PRO A 28 3.70 -20.00 8.56
C PRO A 28 2.30 -20.30 9.10
N GLY A 29 1.39 -20.74 8.24
CA GLY A 29 0.03 -21.11 8.62
C GLY A 29 -0.88 -19.93 8.99
N THR A 30 -0.45 -18.68 8.84
CA THR A 30 -1.28 -17.49 9.09
C THR A 30 -2.42 -17.42 8.08
N SER A 31 -3.66 -17.64 8.51
CA SER A 31 -4.84 -17.55 7.63
C SER A 31 -5.25 -16.10 7.33
N LYS A 32 -4.96 -15.16 8.22
CA LYS A 32 -5.40 -13.76 8.10
C LYS A 32 -4.77 -13.08 6.87
N PRO A 33 -5.58 -12.57 5.93
CA PRO A 33 -5.08 -11.81 4.79
C PRO A 33 -4.62 -10.41 5.22
N THR A 34 -3.87 -9.73 4.37
CA THR A 34 -3.81 -8.27 4.37
C THR A 34 -5.04 -7.77 3.63
N PRO A 35 -5.94 -7.02 4.27
CA PRO A 35 -7.17 -6.56 3.65
C PRO A 35 -6.90 -5.73 2.39
N TRP A 36 -7.86 -5.68 1.48
CA TRP A 36 -7.82 -4.79 0.35
C TRP A 36 -7.85 -3.33 0.83
N HIS A 37 -6.88 -2.53 0.39
CA HIS A 37 -6.76 -1.13 0.78
C HIS A 37 -5.96 -0.33 -0.25
N GLN A 38 -6.07 0.99 -0.19
CA GLN A 38 -5.18 1.94 -0.84
C GLN A 38 -4.31 2.58 0.24
N ASP A 39 -3.03 2.80 -0.05
CA ASP A 39 -2.10 3.44 0.89
C ASP A 39 -2.43 4.93 1.12
N GLY A 40 -2.72 5.66 0.03
CA GLY A 40 -2.90 7.12 0.05
C GLY A 40 -3.87 7.65 1.11
N PRO A 41 -5.06 7.08 1.28
CA PRO A 41 -6.03 7.55 2.29
C PRO A 41 -5.53 7.53 3.73
N TYR A 42 -4.57 6.67 4.07
CA TYR A 42 -3.99 6.61 5.42
C TYR A 42 -2.94 7.70 5.69
N TYR A 43 -2.40 8.35 4.63
CA TYR A 43 -1.22 9.18 4.74
C TYR A 43 -1.57 10.66 4.88
N PHE A 44 -0.71 11.40 5.59
CA PHE A 44 -0.77 12.87 5.67
C PHE A 44 -0.15 13.58 4.46
N VAL A 45 0.13 12.84 3.39
CA VAL A 45 0.70 13.37 2.16
C VAL A 45 -0.21 13.06 0.98
N ASP A 46 -0.33 14.02 0.07
CA ASP A 46 -1.01 13.91 -1.20
C ASP A 46 -0.08 14.33 -2.34
N GLY A 47 -0.43 13.97 -3.57
CA GLY A 47 0.32 14.19 -4.79
C GLY A 47 0.23 12.98 -5.72
N VAL A 48 0.42 13.19 -7.02
CA VAL A 48 0.39 12.08 -8.00
C VAL A 48 1.75 11.44 -8.20
N GLN A 49 2.83 12.15 -7.85
CA GLN A 49 4.19 11.66 -7.90
C GLN A 49 4.53 10.86 -6.64
N ASN A 50 4.00 9.67 -6.57
CA ASN A 50 4.25 8.74 -5.47
C ASN A 50 4.42 7.32 -6.00
N VAL A 51 5.22 6.51 -5.31
CA VAL A 51 5.43 5.11 -5.63
C VAL A 51 5.77 4.29 -4.39
N SER A 52 5.13 3.14 -4.25
CA SER A 52 5.52 2.08 -3.33
C SER A 52 6.31 1.02 -4.10
N PHE A 53 7.45 0.60 -3.56
CA PHE A 53 8.11 -0.65 -3.94
C PHE A 53 7.78 -1.72 -2.91
N TRP A 54 7.30 -2.85 -3.36
CA TRP A 54 7.13 -4.03 -2.53
C TRP A 54 8.09 -5.12 -3.01
N SER A 55 9.05 -5.49 -2.19
CA SER A 55 10.11 -6.43 -2.51
C SER A 55 10.09 -7.60 -1.54
N PRO A 56 9.94 -8.84 -2.01
CA PRO A 56 10.03 -10.01 -1.14
C PRO A 56 11.48 -10.22 -0.68
N LEU A 57 11.64 -10.62 0.58
CA LEU A 57 12.92 -11.05 1.15
C LEU A 57 13.05 -12.58 1.17
N ASP A 58 11.97 -13.28 0.80
CA ASP A 58 11.90 -14.71 0.61
C ASP A 58 11.25 -14.98 -0.75
N HIS A 59 11.47 -16.15 -1.34
CA HIS A 59 10.72 -16.53 -2.53
C HIS A 59 9.22 -16.65 -2.20
N VAL A 60 8.38 -15.95 -2.95
CA VAL A 60 6.93 -15.94 -2.75
C VAL A 60 6.21 -16.37 -4.02
N LYS A 61 5.27 -17.29 -3.86
CA LYS A 61 4.31 -17.70 -4.87
C LYS A 61 2.89 -17.49 -4.35
N GLU A 62 2.63 -18.01 -3.17
CA GLU A 62 1.43 -17.73 -2.40
C GLU A 62 1.68 -16.57 -1.43
N ALA A 63 0.66 -15.89 -0.97
CA ALA A 63 0.78 -14.70 -0.11
C ALA A 63 1.65 -13.57 -0.70
N SER A 64 1.75 -13.50 -2.02
CA SER A 64 2.34 -12.39 -2.75
C SER A 64 1.46 -11.15 -2.68
N LEU A 65 2.00 -10.02 -3.18
CA LEU A 65 1.23 -8.80 -3.36
C LEU A 65 0.19 -9.02 -4.47
N ARG A 66 -1.03 -8.55 -4.24
CA ARG A 66 -2.13 -8.55 -5.20
C ARG A 66 -2.57 -7.12 -5.43
N CYS A 67 -2.68 -6.69 -6.69
CA CYS A 67 -3.06 -5.35 -7.07
C CYS A 67 -4.24 -5.38 -8.05
N VAL A 68 -5.20 -4.48 -7.86
CA VAL A 68 -6.30 -4.28 -8.82
C VAL A 68 -5.82 -3.30 -9.89
N ALA A 69 -5.74 -3.79 -11.12
CA ALA A 69 -5.25 -3.00 -12.25
C ALA A 69 -6.12 -1.76 -12.49
N GLY A 70 -5.48 -0.59 -12.62
CA GLY A 70 -6.17 0.68 -12.91
C GLY A 70 -6.88 1.35 -11.74
N SER A 71 -6.95 0.75 -10.55
CA SER A 71 -7.69 1.29 -9.39
C SER A 71 -7.19 2.65 -8.90
N HIS A 72 -5.94 3.03 -9.18
CA HIS A 72 -5.40 4.36 -8.89
C HIS A 72 -6.08 5.50 -9.68
N LYS A 73 -6.89 5.17 -10.67
CA LYS A 73 -7.65 6.13 -11.49
C LYS A 73 -9.09 6.31 -11.01
N TRP A 74 -9.51 5.63 -9.97
CA TRP A 74 -10.85 5.80 -9.44
C TRP A 74 -11.08 7.22 -8.93
N VAL A 75 -12.30 7.73 -9.15
CA VAL A 75 -12.66 9.11 -8.82
C VAL A 75 -12.61 9.38 -7.31
N LYS A 76 -13.02 8.41 -6.52
CA LYS A 76 -12.94 8.46 -5.07
C LYS A 76 -11.99 7.38 -4.56
N PRO A 77 -11.23 7.66 -3.49
CA PRO A 77 -10.44 6.64 -2.84
C PRO A 77 -11.32 5.64 -2.08
N VAL A 78 -10.74 4.49 -1.76
CA VAL A 78 -11.39 3.47 -0.95
C VAL A 78 -11.25 3.84 0.53
N LEU A 79 -12.32 3.59 1.29
CA LEU A 79 -12.38 3.85 2.72
C LEU A 79 -11.25 3.14 3.48
N PRO A 80 -10.39 3.87 4.19
CA PRO A 80 -9.39 3.24 5.03
C PRO A 80 -10.05 2.59 6.26
N THR A 81 -9.63 1.37 6.57
CA THR A 81 -10.16 0.57 7.68
C THR A 81 -9.09 0.21 8.69
N ARG A 82 -9.49 -0.04 9.94
CA ARG A 82 -8.62 -0.62 10.96
C ARG A 82 -8.59 -2.13 10.81
N TRP A 83 -7.46 -2.67 10.42
CA TRP A 83 -7.35 -4.09 10.05
C TRP A 83 -7.57 -5.09 11.20
N LEU A 84 -7.47 -4.65 12.43
CA LEU A 84 -7.71 -5.49 13.61
C LEU A 84 -9.16 -5.37 14.12
N ALA A 85 -9.73 -4.19 14.06
CA ALA A 85 -11.07 -3.90 14.55
C ALA A 85 -12.15 -4.07 13.47
N GLU A 86 -11.71 -4.11 12.18
CA GLU A 86 -12.61 -4.22 11.01
C GLU A 86 -13.65 -3.08 10.94
N ASP A 87 -13.30 -1.91 11.49
CA ASP A 87 -14.11 -0.70 11.47
C ASP A 87 -13.46 0.39 10.60
N SER A 88 -14.20 1.47 10.35
CA SER A 88 -13.70 2.62 9.61
C SER A 88 -12.55 3.30 10.36
N PHE A 89 -11.51 3.69 9.61
CA PHE A 89 -10.38 4.45 10.14
C PHE A 89 -10.76 5.92 10.41
N TYR A 90 -11.72 6.46 9.63
CA TYR A 90 -12.22 7.83 9.75
C TYR A 90 -13.71 7.85 10.09
N PRO A 91 -14.18 8.87 10.85
CA PRO A 91 -15.58 8.97 11.25
C PRO A 91 -16.52 9.35 10.11
N ASP A 92 -16.03 10.02 9.07
CA ASP A 92 -16.82 10.44 7.90
C ASP A 92 -16.39 9.60 6.68
N GLU A 93 -17.36 8.93 6.09
CA GLU A 93 -17.18 7.99 4.97
C GLU A 93 -17.64 8.56 3.62
N HIS A 94 -18.25 9.75 3.59
CA HIS A 94 -18.91 10.29 2.39
C HIS A 94 -17.98 10.49 1.19
N ASP A 95 -16.70 10.77 1.43
CA ASP A 95 -15.71 10.99 0.39
C ASP A 95 -15.01 9.72 -0.09
N TYR A 96 -15.42 8.57 0.42
CA TYR A 96 -14.78 7.29 0.13
C TYR A 96 -15.73 6.30 -0.55
N LEU A 97 -15.16 5.38 -1.30
CA LEU A 97 -15.84 4.17 -1.76
C LEU A 97 -15.78 3.11 -0.65
N PRO A 98 -16.81 2.27 -0.48
CA PRO A 98 -16.69 1.09 0.35
C PRO A 98 -15.55 0.20 -0.13
N VAL A 99 -14.93 -0.57 0.77
CA VAL A 99 -13.87 -1.52 0.37
C VAL A 99 -14.50 -2.62 -0.50
N PRO A 100 -14.14 -2.73 -1.78
CA PRO A 100 -14.69 -3.77 -2.64
C PRO A 100 -14.09 -5.14 -2.30
N ASP A 101 -14.75 -6.19 -2.74
CA ASP A 101 -14.14 -7.53 -2.84
C ASP A 101 -13.78 -7.82 -4.31
N PRO A 102 -12.54 -7.56 -4.73
CA PRO A 102 -12.15 -7.73 -6.12
C PRO A 102 -12.29 -9.15 -6.66
N ASP A 103 -12.20 -10.17 -5.80
CA ASP A 103 -12.37 -11.57 -6.19
C ASP A 103 -13.84 -11.87 -6.55
N VAL A 104 -14.78 -11.29 -5.81
CA VAL A 104 -16.24 -11.46 -6.04
C VAL A 104 -16.73 -10.57 -7.18
N GLU A 105 -16.22 -9.35 -7.26
CA GLU A 105 -16.65 -8.35 -8.25
C GLU A 105 -15.98 -8.56 -9.62
N GLY A 106 -15.13 -9.57 -9.78
CA GLY A 106 -14.51 -9.90 -11.07
C GLY A 106 -13.53 -8.86 -11.58
N MET A 107 -12.88 -8.10 -10.68
CA MET A 107 -11.90 -7.10 -11.06
C MET A 107 -10.61 -7.74 -11.60
N GLU A 108 -9.89 -7.01 -12.44
CA GLU A 108 -8.60 -7.47 -12.97
C GLU A 108 -7.53 -7.42 -11.87
N ILE A 109 -7.23 -8.57 -11.26
CA ILE A 109 -6.21 -8.70 -10.23
C ILE A 109 -4.90 -9.17 -10.85
N ARG A 110 -3.82 -8.47 -10.55
CA ARG A 110 -2.44 -8.85 -10.87
C ARG A 110 -1.76 -9.38 -9.62
N GLU A 111 -1.11 -10.52 -9.75
CA GLU A 111 -0.35 -11.20 -8.71
C GLU A 111 0.90 -11.83 -9.35
N TRP A 112 2.01 -11.87 -8.63
CA TRP A 112 3.29 -12.30 -9.18
C TRP A 112 3.96 -13.36 -8.29
N GLU A 113 4.56 -14.37 -8.90
CA GLU A 113 5.59 -15.18 -8.27
C GLU A 113 6.89 -14.39 -8.29
N MET A 114 7.56 -14.23 -7.15
CA MET A 114 8.71 -13.34 -7.00
C MET A 114 9.79 -13.95 -6.11
N ALA A 115 11.04 -13.56 -6.39
CA ALA A 115 12.21 -13.93 -5.60
C ALA A 115 12.88 -12.69 -4.97
N PRO A 116 13.75 -12.85 -3.97
CA PRO A 116 14.56 -11.77 -3.47
C PRO A 116 15.34 -11.07 -4.59
N GLY A 117 15.22 -9.74 -4.66
CA GLY A 117 15.73 -8.90 -5.75
C GLY A 117 14.66 -8.39 -6.70
N ASP A 118 13.50 -9.04 -6.77
CA ASP A 118 12.35 -8.51 -7.50
C ASP A 118 11.63 -7.41 -6.72
N ALA A 119 10.90 -6.56 -7.44
CA ALA A 119 10.01 -5.57 -6.83
C ALA A 119 8.78 -5.31 -7.70
N VAL A 120 7.64 -5.11 -7.06
CA VAL A 120 6.46 -4.50 -7.70
C VAL A 120 6.44 -3.03 -7.32
N ALA A 121 6.37 -2.16 -8.34
CA ALA A 121 6.19 -0.72 -8.17
C ALA A 121 4.74 -0.34 -8.43
N PHE A 122 4.11 0.39 -7.52
CA PHE A 122 2.71 0.81 -7.65
C PHE A 122 2.45 2.17 -6.99
N ASN A 123 1.44 2.89 -7.49
CA ASN A 123 1.00 4.18 -6.94
C ASN A 123 0.22 3.97 -5.63
N PHE A 124 0.26 4.94 -4.71
CA PHE A 124 -0.47 4.90 -3.42
C PHE A 124 -1.99 4.73 -3.57
N GLY A 125 -2.53 5.08 -4.73
CA GLY A 125 -3.94 4.87 -5.08
C GLY A 125 -4.27 3.47 -5.62
N ILE A 126 -3.31 2.56 -5.76
CA ILE A 126 -3.60 1.17 -6.16
C ILE A 126 -4.27 0.43 -5.00
N LEU A 127 -5.45 -0.13 -5.28
CA LEU A 127 -6.08 -1.08 -4.38
C LEU A 127 -5.26 -2.36 -4.37
N HIS A 128 -4.78 -2.74 -3.19
CA HIS A 128 -3.90 -3.89 -3.05
C HIS A 128 -4.15 -4.64 -1.74
N GLY A 129 -3.67 -5.85 -1.69
CA GLY A 129 -3.77 -6.73 -0.53
C GLY A 129 -2.87 -7.94 -0.68
N ALA A 130 -2.99 -8.90 0.21
CA ALA A 130 -2.27 -10.17 0.11
C ALA A 130 -3.01 -11.27 0.86
N ARG A 131 -3.03 -12.49 0.31
CA ARG A 131 -3.60 -13.65 1.00
C ARG A 131 -2.86 -13.95 2.30
N GLY A 132 -3.48 -14.74 3.16
CA GLY A 132 -2.81 -15.37 4.29
C GLY A 132 -1.65 -16.26 3.81
N ASN A 133 -0.70 -16.51 4.68
CA ASN A 133 0.42 -17.41 4.39
C ASN A 133 0.09 -18.82 4.85
N LYS A 134 -0.45 -19.64 3.96
CA LYS A 134 -0.80 -21.03 4.23
C LYS A 134 0.38 -22.00 4.09
N THR A 135 1.55 -21.50 3.71
CA THR A 135 2.77 -22.31 3.54
C THR A 135 3.42 -22.65 4.87
N THR A 136 4.41 -23.52 4.85
CA THR A 136 5.23 -23.90 6.01
C THR A 136 6.42 -22.99 6.25
N LYS A 137 6.60 -21.98 5.39
CA LYS A 137 7.73 -21.03 5.46
C LYS A 137 7.24 -19.64 5.83
N ARG A 138 8.05 -18.90 6.61
CA ARG A 138 7.84 -17.49 6.88
C ARG A 138 7.95 -16.69 5.57
N ARG A 139 7.07 -15.72 5.37
CA ARG A 139 7.15 -14.77 4.26
C ARG A 139 7.48 -13.39 4.81
N ARG A 140 8.61 -12.83 4.39
CA ARG A 140 9.05 -11.47 4.69
C ARG A 140 9.05 -10.64 3.41
N ALA A 141 8.63 -9.40 3.53
CA ALA A 141 8.74 -8.42 2.45
C ALA A 141 9.14 -7.07 3.01
N PHE A 142 9.87 -6.30 2.22
CA PHE A 142 10.18 -4.91 2.48
C PHE A 142 9.30 -4.03 1.58
N SER A 143 8.69 -3.02 2.15
CA SER A 143 7.91 -2.04 1.40
C SER A 143 8.49 -0.65 1.63
N LEU A 144 8.90 0.02 0.55
CA LEU A 144 9.50 1.36 0.54
C LEU A 144 8.58 2.32 -0.20
N ARG A 145 8.19 3.41 0.45
CA ARG A 145 7.32 4.43 -0.12
C ARG A 145 8.09 5.71 -0.37
N LEU A 146 7.97 6.22 -1.59
CA LEU A 146 8.69 7.38 -2.08
C LEU A 146 7.71 8.39 -2.65
N ILE A 147 8.03 9.68 -2.48
CA ILE A 147 7.24 10.81 -2.95
C ILE A 147 8.13 11.75 -3.78
N GLY A 148 7.50 12.46 -4.71
CA GLY A 148 8.16 13.35 -5.66
C GLY A 148 7.93 14.85 -5.40
N ASP A 149 8.12 15.65 -6.43
CA ASP A 149 8.12 17.13 -6.37
C ASP A 149 6.76 17.74 -6.04
N ASP A 150 5.65 17.05 -6.35
CA ASP A 150 4.28 17.53 -6.12
C ASP A 150 3.71 17.14 -4.76
N ALA A 151 4.48 16.42 -3.95
CA ALA A 151 4.03 16.01 -2.63
C ALA A 151 3.74 17.21 -1.71
N ARG A 152 2.59 17.18 -1.05
CA ARG A 152 2.17 18.22 -0.11
C ARG A 152 1.44 17.61 1.08
N TYR A 153 1.54 18.29 2.21
CA TYR A 153 0.80 17.93 3.41
C TYR A 153 -0.71 18.05 3.15
N VAL A 154 -1.47 17.11 3.69
CA VAL A 154 -2.93 17.11 3.70
C VAL A 154 -3.45 16.74 5.08
N GLU A 155 -4.42 17.48 5.56
CA GLU A 155 -5.18 17.12 6.76
C GLU A 155 -6.16 16.00 6.42
N ARG A 156 -6.25 15.03 7.31
CA ARG A 156 -7.21 13.94 7.21
C ARG A 156 -8.29 14.06 8.30
N PRO A 157 -9.46 13.45 8.14
CA PRO A 157 -10.54 13.51 9.14
C PRO A 157 -10.20 12.91 10.50
N GLY A 158 -9.03 12.32 10.64
CA GLY A 158 -8.55 11.66 11.85
C GLY A 158 -7.03 11.43 11.84
N PRO A 159 -6.51 10.57 12.73
CA PRO A 159 -5.09 10.26 12.79
C PRO A 159 -4.62 9.60 11.49
N THR A 160 -3.37 9.82 11.12
CA THR A 160 -2.74 9.22 9.94
C THR A 160 -1.83 8.05 10.33
N SER A 161 -1.50 7.20 9.38
CA SER A 161 -0.58 6.08 9.58
C SER A 161 0.46 6.04 8.43
N PRO A 162 1.71 6.48 8.64
CA PRO A 162 2.29 6.91 9.93
C PRO A 162 1.69 8.22 10.45
N PRO A 163 1.78 8.49 11.77
CA PRO A 163 1.36 9.78 12.31
C PRO A 163 2.30 10.90 11.83
N PHE A 164 1.75 12.08 11.62
CA PHE A 164 2.58 13.24 11.32
C PHE A 164 3.39 13.64 12.57
N PRO A 165 4.71 13.86 12.47
CA PRO A 165 5.53 14.22 13.61
C PRO A 165 5.00 15.48 14.33
N GLY A 166 4.78 15.37 15.64
CA GLY A 166 4.22 16.44 16.46
C GLY A 166 2.69 16.59 16.44
N HIS A 167 2.00 15.88 15.57
CA HIS A 167 0.55 15.74 15.58
C HIS A 167 0.15 14.34 16.08
N ASN A 168 -0.86 14.24 16.93
CA ASN A 168 -1.40 12.97 17.46
C ASN A 168 -0.60 12.29 18.59
N MET A 169 0.02 13.06 19.44
CA MET A 169 0.44 12.59 20.75
C MET A 169 -0.59 13.01 21.83
N LYS A 170 -1.85 12.65 21.57
CA LYS A 170 -2.93 12.75 22.59
C LYS A 170 -3.61 11.42 22.75
#